data_ad09826bb260cac1b0acc7592e70d1b5
#
_entry.id   ad09826bb260cac1b0acc7592e70d1b5
#
_cell.length_a   1.000
_cell.length_b   1.000
_cell.length_c   1.000
_cell.angle_alpha   90.00
_cell.angle_beta   90.00
_cell.angle_gamma   90.00
#
_symmetry.space_group_name_H-M   'P 1'
#
loop_
_entity.id
_entity.type
_entity.pdbx_description
1 polymer ?
#
loop_
_entity_poly.entity_id
_entity_poly.type
_entity_poly.pdbx_seq_one_letter_code
_entity_poly.pdbx_strand_id
1 'polypeptide(L)'
;MARGADQHQNPQSDIQIAQAATMRPIGEIAGRLGIPDEAVSPYGRYKAKIDLDYIATLKDRPNGKLILVTAITPTPAGEGKTTTTVGLGDALNHIGRKAIICLREPSLGPCFGVKGGAAGGGYAQVVPMEDINLHFTGDFHAIGAANNLLAAMVDNHIYWANELGIDPRRVTWRRGLDMNDRALRSIVSSLGGVANGFPREDGFDIVVASEVMAIFCLASDLADLKRRLGNIIVGQTRARELVRAEQLKAAGAMAVLLKDAIAPNLVQTLENNPAFIHGGPFANIAHGCNSVIATKTALKLADYVVTEAGFGADLGAEKFIDIKCRKAGLTPDAAVVVATVRALKMHGGVPRDQLRAENVAALEAGFANLARHLENLRGFGVPAVVAVNRFSADTEAEHAKLKELCAAQGIEAVISDHWGYGGEGAAPVAEAVVRVTDKSRADFRFLYPDEMPLRDKIKTIAQKIYRARDIACDGAVENRLAELQKGGFGHFPVCIAKTQYSFSTDANAKGAPSDHILGVREIRLSAGAEFIVAVCGEIMTMPGLPRVPAANSIDLTEDGRITGLF
;
A
#
# COMPACT_ATOMS: atom_id res chain seq x y z
N MET A 1 -7.92 22.14 27.76
CA MET A 1 -8.87 23.16 27.29
C MET A 1 -9.84 22.47 26.37
N ALA A 2 -11.12 22.50 26.68
CA ALA A 2 -12.16 21.87 25.87
C ALA A 2 -12.22 22.55 24.49
N ARG A 3 -11.86 21.85 23.43
CA ARG A 3 -12.06 22.26 22.05
C ARG A 3 -13.54 22.03 21.74
N GLY A 4 -14.30 23.12 21.73
CA GLY A 4 -15.75 23.10 21.79
C GLY A 4 -16.45 22.63 20.52
N ALA A 5 -17.74 22.41 20.67
CA ALA A 5 -18.74 21.93 19.70
C ALA A 5 -18.87 22.72 18.36
N ASP A 6 -18.09 23.75 18.15
CA ASP A 6 -18.15 24.63 16.95
C ASP A 6 -17.41 24.07 15.71
N GLN A 7 -16.57 23.03 15.87
CA GLN A 7 -15.74 22.51 14.77
C GLN A 7 -16.55 21.74 13.70
N HIS A 8 -17.78 21.34 13.99
CA HIS A 8 -18.63 20.60 13.04
C HIS A 8 -19.39 21.52 12.07
N GLN A 9 -19.45 22.85 12.28
CA GLN A 9 -20.24 23.76 11.45
C GLN A 9 -19.44 24.39 10.29
N ASN A 10 -18.11 24.48 10.40
CA ASN A 10 -17.23 24.89 9.30
C ASN A 10 -15.83 24.25 9.51
N PRO A 11 -15.65 22.99 9.19
CA PRO A 11 -14.38 22.30 9.43
C PRO A 11 -13.28 22.93 8.56
N GLN A 12 -12.11 23.21 9.17
CA GLN A 12 -10.90 23.55 8.43
C GLN A 12 -10.57 22.40 7.46
N SER A 13 -10.01 22.73 6.30
CA SER A 13 -9.51 21.70 5.38
C SER A 13 -8.28 20.98 5.99
N ASP A 14 -8.00 19.77 5.52
CA ASP A 14 -6.88 18.97 6.02
C ASP A 14 -5.54 19.72 5.90
N ILE A 15 -5.33 20.47 4.80
CA ILE A 15 -4.12 21.29 4.64
C ILE A 15 -4.08 22.47 5.64
N GLN A 16 -5.21 23.11 5.95
CA GLN A 16 -5.24 24.20 6.94
C GLN A 16 -4.90 23.69 8.34
N ILE A 17 -5.40 22.51 8.70
CA ILE A 17 -5.07 21.84 9.96
C ILE A 17 -3.57 21.53 10.00
N ALA A 18 -3.02 20.95 8.92
CA ALA A 18 -1.61 20.62 8.82
C ALA A 18 -0.69 21.86 8.88
N GLN A 19 -1.06 22.94 8.18
CA GLN A 19 -0.32 24.22 8.19
C GLN A 19 -0.34 24.92 9.56
N ALA A 20 -1.38 24.70 10.37
CA ALA A 20 -1.48 25.21 11.73
C ALA A 20 -0.74 24.35 12.78
N ALA A 21 -0.15 23.24 12.37
CA ALA A 21 0.51 22.29 13.28
C ALA A 21 1.74 22.89 13.95
N THR A 22 1.91 22.61 15.24
CA THR A 22 3.14 22.90 15.98
C THR A 22 4.07 21.71 15.96
N MET A 23 4.92 21.66 14.93
CA MET A 23 5.89 20.57 14.75
C MET A 23 7.12 20.74 15.63
N ARG A 24 7.65 19.62 16.15
CA ARG A 24 8.94 19.56 16.83
C ARG A 24 10.07 19.32 15.83
N PRO A 25 11.28 19.78 16.12
CA PRO A 25 12.47 19.39 15.35
C PRO A 25 12.58 17.86 15.29
N ILE A 26 12.96 17.33 14.13
CA ILE A 26 12.94 15.87 13.91
C ILE A 26 13.91 15.11 14.81
N GLY A 27 15.01 15.74 15.24
CA GLY A 27 15.93 15.16 16.22
C GLY A 27 15.26 14.87 17.57
N GLU A 28 14.33 15.73 18.03
CA GLU A 28 13.55 15.46 19.24
C GLU A 28 12.64 14.25 19.09
N ILE A 29 12.03 14.07 17.91
CA ILE A 29 11.20 12.89 17.61
C ILE A 29 12.06 11.63 17.59
N ALA A 30 13.24 11.67 16.97
CA ALA A 30 14.21 10.58 16.97
C ALA A 30 14.70 10.23 18.38
N GLY A 31 15.01 11.24 19.19
CA GLY A 31 15.44 11.08 20.60
C GLY A 31 14.38 10.38 21.46
N ARG A 32 13.07 10.62 21.23
CA ARG A 32 11.98 9.88 21.91
C ARG A 32 11.96 8.39 21.59
N LEU A 33 12.51 7.99 20.44
CA LEU A 33 12.68 6.58 20.05
C LEU A 33 13.99 5.99 20.59
N GLY A 34 14.88 6.81 21.13
CA GLY A 34 16.23 6.40 21.55
C GLY A 34 17.16 6.20 20.36
N ILE A 35 16.90 6.88 19.25
CA ILE A 35 17.80 6.93 18.09
C ILE A 35 18.83 8.02 18.37
N PRO A 36 20.15 7.70 18.34
CA PRO A 36 21.18 8.69 18.58
C PRO A 36 21.31 9.68 17.42
N ASP A 37 21.77 10.91 17.71
CA ASP A 37 21.82 11.99 16.72
C ASP A 37 22.68 11.66 15.50
N GLU A 38 23.76 10.90 15.68
CA GLU A 38 24.65 10.44 14.61
C GLU A 38 23.97 9.46 13.63
N ALA A 39 22.87 8.83 14.02
CA ALA A 39 22.08 7.94 13.18
C ALA A 39 20.90 8.64 12.48
N VAL A 40 20.81 9.98 12.63
CA VAL A 40 19.73 10.80 12.06
C VAL A 40 20.30 11.70 10.97
N SER A 41 19.89 11.48 9.73
CA SER A 41 20.25 12.35 8.60
C SER A 41 19.10 13.31 8.29
N PRO A 42 19.14 14.59 8.72
CA PRO A 42 18.05 15.54 8.54
C PRO A 42 17.82 15.91 7.07
N TYR A 43 16.57 15.91 6.66
CA TYR A 43 16.07 16.47 5.40
C TYR A 43 15.24 17.73 5.69
N GLY A 44 15.90 18.79 6.12
CA GLY A 44 15.28 19.97 6.69
C GLY A 44 14.97 19.77 8.19
N ARG A 45 14.06 20.60 8.74
CA ARG A 45 13.82 20.66 10.20
C ARG A 45 12.91 19.54 10.71
N TYR A 46 12.03 19.00 9.87
CA TYR A 46 10.90 18.17 10.30
C TYR A 46 10.88 16.78 9.69
N LYS A 47 11.87 16.41 8.89
CA LYS A 47 12.04 15.10 8.24
C LYS A 47 13.46 14.62 8.43
N ALA A 48 13.66 13.31 8.50
CA ALA A 48 14.99 12.71 8.51
C ALA A 48 14.96 11.30 7.92
N LYS A 49 16.10 10.83 7.45
CA LYS A 49 16.37 9.41 7.20
C LYS A 49 17.11 8.81 8.39
N ILE A 50 16.84 7.53 8.66
CA ILE A 50 17.51 6.78 9.70
C ILE A 50 18.60 5.90 9.09
N ASP A 51 19.80 6.01 9.63
CA ASP A 51 20.99 5.35 9.13
C ASP A 51 20.87 3.82 9.15
N LEU A 52 21.29 3.17 8.05
CA LEU A 52 21.19 1.72 7.88
C LEU A 52 22.14 0.95 8.81
N ASP A 53 23.31 1.50 9.11
CA ASP A 53 24.27 0.87 10.02
C ASP A 53 23.72 0.86 11.46
N TYR A 54 23.07 1.94 11.86
CA TYR A 54 22.32 1.96 13.12
C TYR A 54 21.18 0.92 13.12
N ILE A 55 20.39 0.85 12.05
CA ILE A 55 19.29 -0.13 11.93
C ILE A 55 19.85 -1.55 12.09
N ALA A 56 21.01 -1.85 11.51
CA ALA A 56 21.65 -3.16 11.65
C ALA A 56 22.00 -3.52 13.10
N THR A 57 22.29 -2.53 13.96
CA THR A 57 22.56 -2.76 15.40
C THR A 57 21.31 -3.18 16.17
N LEU A 58 20.11 -2.93 15.65
CA LEU A 58 18.85 -3.22 16.32
C LEU A 58 18.40 -4.68 16.22
N LYS A 59 19.08 -5.51 15.41
CA LYS A 59 18.64 -6.87 15.02
C LYS A 59 18.27 -7.77 16.22
N ASP A 60 19.01 -7.66 17.32
CA ASP A 60 18.85 -8.51 18.50
C ASP A 60 17.84 -7.96 19.52
N ARG A 61 17.31 -6.75 19.33
CA ARG A 61 16.24 -6.22 20.18
C ARG A 61 14.94 -7.03 19.97
N PRO A 62 14.12 -7.22 21.02
CA PRO A 62 12.81 -7.84 20.87
C PRO A 62 11.93 -7.02 19.94
N ASN A 63 11.02 -7.68 19.25
CA ASN A 63 10.01 -7.01 18.44
C ASN A 63 8.84 -6.53 19.33
N GLY A 64 8.33 -5.35 19.02
CA GLY A 64 7.01 -4.93 19.45
C GLY A 64 5.89 -5.68 18.73
N LYS A 65 4.64 -5.38 19.07
CA LYS A 65 3.43 -5.96 18.46
C LYS A 65 3.11 -5.27 17.14
N LEU A 66 2.85 -6.07 16.08
CA LEU A 66 2.51 -5.59 14.76
C LEU A 66 1.00 -5.55 14.56
N ILE A 67 0.43 -4.36 14.37
CA ILE A 67 -1.00 -4.13 14.17
C ILE A 67 -1.23 -3.74 12.71
N LEU A 68 -2.00 -4.57 12.00
CA LEU A 68 -2.40 -4.31 10.62
C LEU A 68 -3.73 -3.55 10.57
N VAL A 69 -3.73 -2.34 10.03
CA VAL A 69 -4.97 -1.63 9.69
C VAL A 69 -5.36 -1.96 8.25
N THR A 70 -6.54 -2.50 8.09
CA THR A 70 -7.16 -2.81 6.81
C THR A 70 -8.60 -2.30 6.78
N ALA A 71 -9.39 -2.62 5.77
CA ALA A 71 -10.75 -2.12 5.67
C ALA A 71 -11.67 -3.13 4.99
N ILE A 72 -12.97 -2.84 5.03
CA ILE A 72 -13.96 -3.44 4.13
C ILE A 72 -13.65 -3.09 2.68
N THR A 73 -14.34 -3.73 1.72
CA THR A 73 -14.23 -3.38 0.30
C THR A 73 -14.49 -1.89 0.09
N PRO A 74 -13.56 -1.14 -0.55
CA PRO A 74 -13.70 0.31 -0.70
C PRO A 74 -14.92 0.72 -1.51
N THR A 75 -15.48 1.86 -1.16
CA THR A 75 -16.60 2.49 -1.84
C THR A 75 -16.23 3.92 -2.25
N PRO A 76 -16.96 4.55 -3.19
CA PRO A 76 -16.78 5.97 -3.48
C PRO A 76 -17.05 6.91 -2.29
N ALA A 77 -17.65 6.38 -1.20
CA ALA A 77 -17.88 7.15 0.03
C ALA A 77 -16.61 7.30 0.87
N GLY A 78 -15.61 6.42 0.65
CA GLY A 78 -14.35 6.38 1.40
C GLY A 78 -14.50 5.77 2.79
N GLU A 79 -13.48 5.05 3.26
CA GLU A 79 -13.49 4.35 4.55
C GLU A 79 -12.59 5.02 5.61
N GLY A 80 -11.62 5.86 5.18
CA GLY A 80 -10.73 6.59 6.09
C GLY A 80 -9.64 5.72 6.74
N LYS A 81 -9.14 4.69 6.02
CA LYS A 81 -8.16 3.76 6.57
C LYS A 81 -6.87 4.42 7.07
N THR A 82 -6.24 5.29 6.26
CA THR A 82 -5.00 5.98 6.65
C THR A 82 -5.22 6.89 7.85
N THR A 83 -6.35 7.62 7.87
CA THR A 83 -6.75 8.45 9.01
C THR A 83 -6.90 7.59 10.28
N THR A 84 -7.52 6.40 10.17
CA THR A 84 -7.61 5.46 11.30
C THR A 84 -6.23 4.93 11.72
N THR A 85 -5.33 4.67 10.77
CA THR A 85 -3.97 4.20 11.06
C THR A 85 -3.21 5.23 11.89
N VAL A 86 -3.29 6.50 11.49
CA VAL A 86 -2.67 7.61 12.23
C VAL A 86 -3.34 7.80 13.59
N GLY A 87 -4.67 7.90 13.62
CA GLY A 87 -5.43 8.07 14.87
C GLY A 87 -5.19 6.93 15.87
N LEU A 88 -5.08 5.69 15.41
CA LEU A 88 -4.75 4.55 16.27
C LEU A 88 -3.32 4.64 16.85
N GLY A 89 -2.35 5.05 16.03
CA GLY A 89 -0.98 5.25 16.49
C GLY A 89 -0.88 6.34 17.55
N ASP A 90 -1.57 7.47 17.32
CA ASP A 90 -1.68 8.56 18.29
C ASP A 90 -2.43 8.10 19.55
N ALA A 91 -3.51 7.35 19.40
CA ALA A 91 -4.28 6.81 20.52
C ALA A 91 -3.48 5.84 21.41
N LEU A 92 -2.68 4.96 20.82
CA LEU A 92 -1.79 4.08 21.59
C LEU A 92 -0.80 4.89 22.43
N ASN A 93 -0.19 5.94 21.85
CA ASN A 93 0.68 6.84 22.61
C ASN A 93 -0.12 7.62 23.67
N HIS A 94 -1.33 8.07 23.37
CA HIS A 94 -2.23 8.76 24.30
C HIS A 94 -2.55 7.92 25.54
N ILE A 95 -2.79 6.60 25.38
CA ILE A 95 -3.03 5.68 26.51
C ILE A 95 -1.73 5.14 27.14
N GLY A 96 -0.57 5.78 26.85
CA GLY A 96 0.71 5.45 27.47
C GLY A 96 1.43 4.22 26.88
N ARG A 97 1.09 3.78 25.67
CA ARG A 97 1.81 2.73 24.96
C ARG A 97 2.78 3.34 23.94
N LYS A 98 4.03 2.91 23.91
CA LYS A 98 5.01 3.38 22.93
C LYS A 98 4.68 2.81 21.55
N ALA A 99 4.19 3.65 20.64
CA ALA A 99 3.77 3.23 19.31
C ALA A 99 4.44 4.06 18.21
N ILE A 100 4.73 3.38 17.08
CA ILE A 100 5.20 3.98 15.83
C ILE A 100 4.21 3.62 14.72
N ILE A 101 3.95 4.59 13.83
CA ILE A 101 3.11 4.40 12.65
C ILE A 101 4.00 4.14 11.44
N CYS A 102 3.63 3.20 10.58
CA CYS A 102 4.33 2.91 9.32
C CYS A 102 3.38 3.04 8.13
N LEU A 103 3.60 4.05 7.29
CA LEU A 103 2.75 4.37 6.13
C LEU A 103 3.50 4.24 4.81
N ARG A 104 2.72 4.19 3.73
CA ARG A 104 3.25 4.36 2.38
C ARG A 104 3.44 5.84 2.07
N GLU A 105 4.46 6.14 1.28
CA GLU A 105 4.64 7.45 0.65
C GLU A 105 3.61 7.60 -0.49
N PRO A 106 2.95 8.76 -0.63
CA PRO A 106 2.01 9.02 -1.71
C PRO A 106 2.73 9.29 -3.04
N SER A 107 2.08 8.89 -4.15
CA SER A 107 2.53 9.16 -5.51
C SER A 107 1.95 10.50 -6.00
N LEU A 108 2.74 11.24 -6.78
CA LEU A 108 2.32 12.52 -7.38
C LEU A 108 1.11 12.35 -8.32
N GLY A 109 1.06 11.25 -9.09
CA GLY A 109 -0.05 11.02 -10.00
C GLY A 109 -1.43 11.07 -9.34
N PRO A 110 -1.72 10.28 -8.30
CA PRO A 110 -2.94 10.40 -7.51
C PRO A 110 -3.14 11.77 -6.85
N CYS A 111 -2.07 12.40 -6.32
CA CYS A 111 -2.16 13.70 -5.67
C CYS A 111 -2.66 14.80 -6.62
N PHE A 112 -2.16 14.83 -7.84
CA PHE A 112 -2.58 15.78 -8.87
C PHE A 112 -3.78 15.31 -9.71
N GLY A 113 -4.16 14.03 -9.59
CA GLY A 113 -5.22 13.39 -10.37
C GLY A 113 -6.60 13.44 -9.70
N VAL A 114 -6.92 12.41 -8.95
CA VAL A 114 -8.30 12.19 -8.47
C VAL A 114 -8.49 12.61 -7.03
N LYS A 115 -7.48 12.44 -6.17
CA LYS A 115 -7.62 12.65 -4.73
C LYS A 115 -6.27 12.55 -4.02
N GLY A 116 -6.20 13.28 -2.97
CA GLY A 116 -5.30 13.43 -1.92
C GLY A 116 -4.33 12.35 -1.54
N GLY A 117 -3.28 12.83 -0.93
CA GLY A 117 -2.18 12.04 -0.47
C GLY A 117 -2.52 11.05 0.64
N ALA A 118 -1.49 10.37 1.12
CA ALA A 118 -1.60 9.39 2.18
C ALA A 118 -1.19 9.95 3.56
N ALA A 119 -1.49 11.22 3.83
CA ALA A 119 -1.10 11.88 5.10
C ALA A 119 -2.12 11.71 6.24
N GLY A 120 -3.28 11.10 5.98
CA GLY A 120 -4.41 11.06 6.90
C GLY A 120 -5.43 12.17 6.64
N GLY A 121 -6.21 12.58 7.64
CA GLY A 121 -7.18 13.65 7.51
C GLY A 121 -7.72 14.13 8.86
N GLY A 122 -8.32 15.32 8.90
CA GLY A 122 -8.75 15.96 10.13
C GLY A 122 -7.61 16.12 11.12
N TYR A 123 -7.83 15.74 12.37
CA TYR A 123 -6.81 15.80 13.42
C TYR A 123 -5.95 14.53 13.54
N ALA A 124 -6.13 13.56 12.64
CA ALA A 124 -5.30 12.36 12.53
C ALA A 124 -4.46 12.41 11.24
N GLN A 125 -3.39 13.21 11.25
CA GLN A 125 -2.49 13.42 10.11
C GLN A 125 -1.03 13.26 10.50
N VAL A 126 -0.20 12.86 9.52
CA VAL A 126 1.27 12.98 9.57
C VAL A 126 1.70 14.30 8.93
N VAL A 127 2.71 14.94 9.52
CA VAL A 127 3.23 16.24 9.08
C VAL A 127 4.76 16.20 8.96
N PRO A 128 5.37 16.99 8.04
CA PRO A 128 4.77 18.04 7.18
C PRO A 128 3.99 17.48 5.98
N MET A 129 2.70 17.74 5.92
CA MET A 129 1.79 17.13 4.94
C MET A 129 2.14 17.51 3.49
N GLU A 130 2.49 18.77 3.24
CA GLU A 130 2.84 19.27 1.91
C GLU A 130 4.08 18.54 1.37
N ASP A 131 5.15 18.44 2.16
CA ASP A 131 6.37 17.75 1.78
C ASP A 131 6.12 16.27 1.48
N ILE A 132 5.32 15.60 2.34
CA ILE A 132 4.99 14.18 2.20
C ILE A 132 4.24 13.92 0.88
N ASN A 133 3.32 14.81 0.50
CA ASN A 133 2.49 14.64 -0.71
C ASN A 133 3.18 15.10 -2.01
N LEU A 134 4.30 15.79 -1.94
CA LEU A 134 5.03 16.32 -3.09
C LEU A 134 6.41 15.65 -3.23
N HIS A 135 7.49 16.42 -3.06
CA HIS A 135 8.86 15.91 -3.15
C HIS A 135 9.42 15.61 -1.77
N PHE A 136 8.95 14.55 -1.15
CA PHE A 136 9.21 14.23 0.25
C PHE A 136 10.71 14.22 0.62
N THR A 137 11.43 13.18 0.22
CA THR A 137 12.87 13.04 0.39
C THR A 137 13.58 12.61 -0.90
N GLY A 138 12.84 12.50 -2.00
CA GLY A 138 13.34 12.13 -3.31
C GLY A 138 13.33 10.64 -3.62
N ASP A 139 12.75 9.80 -2.77
CA ASP A 139 12.75 8.34 -2.95
C ASP A 139 12.07 7.91 -4.23
N PHE A 140 10.92 8.49 -4.57
CA PHE A 140 10.21 8.15 -5.81
C PHE A 140 10.95 8.62 -7.05
N HIS A 141 11.63 9.76 -6.98
CA HIS A 141 12.52 10.20 -8.06
C HIS A 141 13.68 9.21 -8.25
N ALA A 142 14.31 8.76 -7.18
CA ALA A 142 15.39 7.76 -7.23
C ALA A 142 14.92 6.43 -7.84
N ILE A 143 13.72 5.96 -7.45
CA ILE A 143 13.11 4.74 -8.00
C ILE A 143 12.82 4.91 -9.49
N GLY A 144 12.24 6.03 -9.91
CA GLY A 144 11.99 6.35 -11.31
C GLY A 144 13.29 6.42 -12.12
N ALA A 145 14.33 7.07 -11.59
CA ALA A 145 15.64 7.16 -12.21
C ALA A 145 16.31 5.79 -12.38
N ALA A 146 16.27 4.92 -11.36
CA ALA A 146 16.79 3.56 -11.44
C ALA A 146 16.04 2.70 -12.46
N ASN A 147 14.71 2.81 -12.50
CA ASN A 147 13.86 2.14 -13.49
C ASN A 147 14.21 2.56 -14.93
N ASN A 148 14.37 3.87 -15.16
CA ASN A 148 14.64 4.43 -16.47
C ASN A 148 16.10 4.19 -16.91
N LEU A 149 17.04 4.13 -15.97
CA LEU A 149 18.41 3.71 -16.27
C LEU A 149 18.43 2.30 -16.86
N LEU A 150 17.71 1.35 -16.24
CA LEU A 150 17.62 -0.02 -16.77
C LEU A 150 17.01 -0.03 -18.17
N ALA A 151 15.93 0.72 -18.42
CA ALA A 151 15.32 0.84 -19.74
C ALA A 151 16.30 1.41 -20.79
N ALA A 152 17.05 2.45 -20.43
CA ALA A 152 18.08 3.02 -21.30
C ALA A 152 19.21 2.02 -21.58
N MET A 153 19.63 1.25 -20.58
CA MET A 153 20.67 0.22 -20.76
C MET A 153 20.21 -0.94 -21.65
N VAL A 154 18.95 -1.32 -21.62
CA VAL A 154 18.38 -2.32 -22.55
C VAL A 154 18.47 -1.81 -23.99
N ASP A 155 17.96 -0.60 -24.25
CA ASP A 155 17.99 -0.02 -25.61
C ASP A 155 19.43 0.24 -26.10
N ASN A 156 20.32 0.69 -25.21
CA ASN A 156 21.74 0.87 -25.53
C ASN A 156 22.43 -0.46 -25.86
N HIS A 157 22.11 -1.54 -25.15
CA HIS A 157 22.65 -2.87 -25.44
C HIS A 157 22.21 -3.37 -26.84
N ILE A 158 20.91 -3.18 -27.15
CA ILE A 158 20.37 -3.53 -28.48
C ILE A 158 21.04 -2.70 -29.58
N TYR A 159 21.32 -1.42 -29.34
CA TYR A 159 21.95 -0.50 -30.29
C TYR A 159 23.39 -0.92 -30.65
N TRP A 160 24.23 -1.27 -29.66
CA TRP A 160 25.69 -1.45 -29.84
C TRP A 160 26.08 -2.89 -30.16
N ALA A 161 25.55 -3.82 -30.32
CA ALA A 161 25.94 -5.17 -30.76
C ALA A 161 24.95 -6.26 -30.33
N ASN A 162 24.18 -5.99 -29.33
CA ASN A 162 23.20 -6.94 -28.80
C ASN A 162 23.79 -8.34 -28.51
N GLU A 163 24.93 -8.38 -27.83
CA GLU A 163 25.66 -9.64 -27.56
C GLU A 163 24.82 -10.68 -26.82
N LEU A 164 23.86 -10.24 -26.01
CA LEU A 164 22.89 -11.11 -25.33
C LEU A 164 21.78 -11.62 -26.26
N GLY A 165 21.68 -11.11 -27.49
CA GLY A 165 20.68 -11.53 -28.45
C GLY A 165 19.24 -11.18 -28.06
N ILE A 166 19.02 -10.07 -27.38
CA ILE A 166 17.68 -9.60 -26.97
C ILE A 166 16.84 -9.39 -28.24
N ASP A 167 15.65 -10.01 -28.29
CA ASP A 167 14.68 -9.72 -29.34
C ASP A 167 13.97 -8.40 -29.03
N PRO A 168 14.12 -7.33 -29.81
CA PRO A 168 13.49 -6.03 -29.55
C PRO A 168 11.96 -6.11 -29.41
N ARG A 169 11.32 -7.13 -30.02
CA ARG A 169 9.86 -7.37 -29.92
C ARG A 169 9.47 -8.06 -28.60
N ARG A 170 10.45 -8.50 -27.82
CA ARG A 170 10.28 -9.26 -26.57
C ARG A 170 10.85 -8.54 -25.35
N VAL A 171 11.16 -7.26 -25.49
CA VAL A 171 11.49 -6.41 -24.36
C VAL A 171 10.23 -6.20 -23.55
N THR A 172 10.28 -6.56 -22.27
CA THR A 172 9.14 -6.43 -21.33
C THR A 172 9.30 -5.29 -20.35
N TRP A 173 10.52 -4.74 -20.25
CA TRP A 173 10.82 -3.65 -19.32
C TRP A 173 10.37 -2.32 -19.89
N ARG A 174 9.54 -1.60 -19.13
CA ARG A 174 8.97 -0.31 -19.51
C ARG A 174 9.65 0.83 -18.75
N ARG A 175 9.48 2.04 -19.24
CA ARG A 175 9.91 3.26 -18.56
C ARG A 175 8.96 3.60 -17.41
N GLY A 176 9.37 4.50 -16.51
CA GLY A 176 8.56 4.94 -15.37
C GLY A 176 8.44 6.45 -15.30
N LEU A 177 7.25 6.93 -14.90
CA LEU A 177 6.98 8.33 -14.59
C LEU A 177 6.01 8.40 -13.41
N ASP A 178 6.31 9.21 -12.39
CA ASP A 178 5.40 9.36 -11.25
C ASP A 178 4.36 10.45 -11.50
N MET A 179 3.58 10.27 -12.56
CA MET A 179 2.47 11.14 -12.94
C MET A 179 1.41 10.35 -13.70
N ASN A 180 0.14 10.77 -13.59
CA ASN A 180 -0.94 10.19 -14.39
C ASN A 180 -0.92 10.75 -15.81
N ASP A 181 -0.47 9.95 -16.79
CA ASP A 181 -0.41 10.36 -18.18
C ASP A 181 -0.84 9.23 -19.13
N ARG A 182 -2.10 9.26 -19.58
CA ARG A 182 -2.64 8.24 -20.48
C ARG A 182 -1.99 8.20 -21.86
N ALA A 183 -1.36 9.29 -22.29
CA ALA A 183 -0.70 9.36 -23.60
C ALA A 183 0.55 8.47 -23.65
N LEU A 184 1.14 8.17 -22.49
CA LEU A 184 2.35 7.36 -22.36
C LEU A 184 2.10 5.85 -22.20
N ARG A 185 0.86 5.37 -22.23
CA ARG A 185 0.53 3.94 -22.09
C ARG A 185 1.16 3.06 -23.16
N SER A 186 1.16 3.56 -24.40
CA SER A 186 1.82 2.92 -25.53
C SER A 186 2.43 4.00 -26.42
N ILE A 187 3.71 3.85 -26.73
CA ILE A 187 4.48 4.75 -27.57
C ILE A 187 5.34 3.93 -28.56
N VAL A 188 5.87 4.58 -29.54
CA VAL A 188 6.99 4.04 -30.33
C VAL A 188 8.25 4.79 -29.93
N SER A 189 9.21 4.06 -29.37
CA SER A 189 10.53 4.61 -29.01
C SER A 189 11.49 4.58 -30.19
N SER A 190 12.59 5.34 -30.11
CA SER A 190 13.72 5.35 -31.08
C SER A 190 13.36 5.78 -32.51
N LEU A 191 12.34 6.63 -32.67
CA LEU A 191 12.05 7.29 -33.93
C LEU A 191 13.13 8.36 -34.28
N GLY A 192 13.26 8.71 -35.56
CA GLY A 192 14.20 9.75 -36.04
C GLY A 192 15.47 9.20 -36.71
N GLY A 193 15.46 7.95 -37.10
CA GLY A 193 16.54 7.31 -37.87
C GLY A 193 17.50 6.46 -37.06
N VAL A 194 18.45 5.84 -37.73
CA VAL A 194 19.34 4.80 -37.19
C VAL A 194 20.18 5.27 -35.99
N ALA A 195 20.48 6.56 -35.91
CA ALA A 195 21.23 7.13 -34.78
C ALA A 195 20.48 7.08 -33.43
N ASN A 196 19.16 6.93 -33.47
CA ASN A 196 18.31 6.87 -32.25
C ASN A 196 18.01 5.44 -31.76
N GLY A 197 18.52 4.43 -32.46
CA GLY A 197 18.38 3.04 -32.06
C GLY A 197 17.36 2.27 -32.88
N PHE A 198 16.81 1.21 -32.30
CA PHE A 198 15.88 0.30 -32.96
C PHE A 198 14.42 0.68 -32.58
N PRO A 199 13.58 1.14 -33.55
CA PRO A 199 12.19 1.48 -33.27
C PRO A 199 11.41 0.27 -32.74
N ARG A 200 10.75 0.44 -31.60
CA ARG A 200 9.92 -0.60 -31.00
C ARG A 200 8.74 0.00 -30.22
N GLU A 201 7.71 -0.80 -30.03
CA GLU A 201 6.67 -0.47 -29.08
C GLU A 201 7.25 -0.44 -27.66
N ASP A 202 6.88 0.58 -26.90
CA ASP A 202 7.26 0.81 -25.51
C ASP A 202 6.07 1.47 -24.77
N GLY A 203 6.28 1.85 -23.54
CA GLY A 203 5.32 2.61 -22.73
C GLY A 203 5.92 2.98 -21.39
N PHE A 204 5.11 3.70 -20.61
CA PHE A 204 5.45 4.07 -19.26
C PHE A 204 4.49 3.43 -18.28
N ASP A 205 5.02 2.98 -17.15
CA ASP A 205 4.24 2.67 -15.97
C ASP A 205 4.40 3.79 -14.93
N ILE A 206 3.40 4.03 -14.11
CA ILE A 206 3.57 4.93 -12.96
C ILE A 206 4.56 4.30 -11.97
N VAL A 207 5.43 5.10 -11.37
CA VAL A 207 6.54 4.63 -10.53
C VAL A 207 6.06 3.65 -9.44
N VAL A 208 4.91 3.89 -8.84
CA VAL A 208 4.32 3.02 -7.81
C VAL A 208 3.80 1.67 -8.32
N ALA A 209 3.71 1.47 -9.63
CA ALA A 209 3.40 0.18 -10.26
C ALA A 209 4.65 -0.55 -10.76
N SER A 210 5.84 0.07 -10.70
CA SER A 210 7.09 -0.53 -11.18
C SER A 210 7.57 -1.69 -10.30
N GLU A 211 8.27 -2.64 -10.90
CA GLU A 211 8.93 -3.70 -10.15
C GLU A 211 10.04 -3.15 -9.23
N VAL A 212 10.72 -2.04 -9.62
CA VAL A 212 11.73 -1.40 -8.77
C VAL A 212 11.12 -0.91 -7.46
N MET A 213 9.90 -0.34 -7.49
CA MET A 213 9.17 0.04 -6.27
C MET A 213 8.86 -1.19 -5.39
N ALA A 214 8.43 -2.29 -5.98
CA ALA A 214 8.14 -3.52 -5.25
C ALA A 214 9.42 -4.12 -4.62
N ILE A 215 10.52 -4.16 -5.36
CA ILE A 215 11.84 -4.58 -4.88
C ILE A 215 12.30 -3.70 -3.71
N PHE A 216 12.23 -2.38 -3.87
CA PHE A 216 12.57 -1.41 -2.84
C PHE A 216 11.82 -1.65 -1.53
N CYS A 217 10.52 -1.93 -1.61
CA CYS A 217 9.69 -2.19 -0.44
C CYS A 217 9.91 -3.57 0.20
N LEU A 218 10.39 -4.56 -0.55
CA LEU A 218 10.61 -5.93 -0.07
C LEU A 218 12.07 -6.21 0.33
N ALA A 219 13.01 -5.36 -0.08
CA ALA A 219 14.41 -5.51 0.27
C ALA A 219 14.63 -5.38 1.79
N SER A 220 15.54 -6.20 2.33
CA SER A 220 15.92 -6.21 3.73
C SER A 220 17.10 -5.29 4.06
N ASP A 221 17.96 -5.06 3.07
CA ASP A 221 19.20 -4.26 3.15
C ASP A 221 19.72 -3.94 1.75
N LEU A 222 20.84 -3.21 1.66
CA LEU A 222 21.46 -2.83 0.38
C LEU A 222 21.95 -4.02 -0.44
N ALA A 223 22.42 -5.08 0.19
CA ALA A 223 22.91 -6.26 -0.52
C ALA A 223 21.73 -7.03 -1.15
N ASP A 224 20.64 -7.20 -0.40
CA ASP A 224 19.42 -7.81 -0.91
C ASP A 224 18.77 -6.93 -2.01
N LEU A 225 18.75 -5.60 -1.84
CA LEU A 225 18.31 -4.66 -2.87
C LEU A 225 19.06 -4.90 -4.19
N LYS A 226 20.41 -4.89 -4.14
CA LYS A 226 21.24 -5.09 -5.34
C LYS A 226 21.03 -6.46 -5.98
N ARG A 227 20.92 -7.52 -5.18
CA ARG A 227 20.63 -8.88 -5.64
C ARG A 227 19.29 -8.94 -6.38
N ARG A 228 18.24 -8.37 -5.79
CA ARG A 228 16.89 -8.30 -6.39
C ARG A 228 16.88 -7.52 -7.69
N LEU A 229 17.53 -6.36 -7.74
CA LEU A 229 17.66 -5.56 -8.95
C LEU A 229 18.34 -6.34 -10.08
N GLY A 230 19.36 -7.14 -9.77
CA GLY A 230 20.03 -8.02 -10.74
C GLY A 230 19.10 -9.10 -11.34
N ASN A 231 18.14 -9.57 -10.56
CA ASN A 231 17.19 -10.61 -10.95
C ASN A 231 16.03 -10.12 -11.83
N ILE A 232 15.86 -8.83 -12.02
CA ILE A 232 14.83 -8.26 -12.91
C ILE A 232 14.95 -8.88 -14.30
N ILE A 233 13.84 -9.34 -14.87
CA ILE A 233 13.76 -9.79 -16.26
C ILE A 233 13.41 -8.61 -17.15
N VAL A 234 14.31 -8.31 -18.10
CA VAL A 234 14.13 -7.18 -19.02
C VAL A 234 13.49 -7.56 -20.36
N GLY A 235 13.52 -8.85 -20.70
CA GLY A 235 12.99 -9.37 -21.96
C GLY A 235 13.48 -10.78 -22.21
N GLN A 236 13.42 -11.20 -23.48
CA GLN A 236 13.84 -12.53 -23.93
C GLN A 236 14.72 -12.43 -25.18
N THR A 237 15.56 -13.44 -25.36
CA THR A 237 16.27 -13.70 -26.64
C THR A 237 15.28 -14.22 -27.69
N ARG A 238 15.73 -14.34 -28.97
CA ARG A 238 14.95 -15.01 -30.03
C ARG A 238 14.64 -16.48 -29.69
N ALA A 239 15.54 -17.13 -28.94
CA ALA A 239 15.35 -18.50 -28.44
C ALA A 239 14.41 -18.57 -27.22
N ARG A 240 13.83 -17.44 -26.77
CA ARG A 240 12.95 -17.30 -25.60
C ARG A 240 13.64 -17.50 -24.24
N GLU A 241 14.96 -17.40 -24.21
CA GLU A 241 15.70 -17.38 -22.96
C GLU A 241 15.50 -16.04 -22.25
N LEU A 242 15.33 -16.07 -20.93
CA LEU A 242 15.11 -14.88 -20.11
C LEU A 242 16.41 -14.09 -19.98
N VAL A 243 16.36 -12.78 -20.21
CA VAL A 243 17.50 -11.86 -20.01
C VAL A 243 17.31 -11.07 -18.73
N ARG A 244 18.33 -11.10 -17.86
CA ARG A 244 18.33 -10.45 -16.55
C ARG A 244 19.09 -9.13 -16.56
N ALA A 245 18.72 -8.22 -15.66
CA ALA A 245 19.41 -6.93 -15.47
C ALA A 245 20.90 -7.11 -15.06
N GLU A 246 21.25 -8.18 -14.35
CA GLU A 246 22.64 -8.49 -14.00
C GLU A 246 23.52 -8.76 -15.23
N GLN A 247 22.98 -9.39 -16.29
CA GLN A 247 23.69 -9.64 -17.54
C GLN A 247 24.01 -8.33 -18.30
N LEU A 248 23.19 -7.30 -18.11
CA LEU A 248 23.44 -5.92 -18.56
C LEU A 248 24.37 -5.14 -17.64
N LYS A 249 24.79 -5.71 -16.50
CA LYS A 249 25.58 -5.05 -15.44
C LYS A 249 24.90 -3.80 -14.84
N ALA A 250 23.56 -3.74 -14.87
CA ALA A 250 22.78 -2.59 -14.44
C ALA A 250 22.62 -2.49 -12.92
N ALA A 251 22.59 -3.62 -12.21
CA ALA A 251 22.21 -3.70 -10.80
C ALA A 251 23.05 -2.80 -9.88
N GLY A 252 24.35 -2.64 -10.15
CA GLY A 252 25.24 -1.79 -9.37
C GLY A 252 24.87 -0.31 -9.48
N ALA A 253 24.67 0.19 -10.68
CA ALA A 253 24.32 1.58 -10.94
C ALA A 253 22.90 1.90 -10.43
N MET A 254 21.94 0.98 -10.60
CA MET A 254 20.60 1.11 -10.01
C MET A 254 20.65 1.20 -8.48
N ALA A 255 21.46 0.34 -7.83
CA ALA A 255 21.61 0.34 -6.38
C ALA A 255 22.25 1.65 -5.87
N VAL A 256 23.20 2.24 -6.62
CA VAL A 256 23.79 3.55 -6.30
C VAL A 256 22.74 4.65 -6.30
N LEU A 257 21.84 4.68 -7.29
CA LEU A 257 20.72 5.64 -7.32
C LEU A 257 19.76 5.48 -6.14
N LEU A 258 19.61 4.26 -5.62
CA LEU A 258 18.69 3.94 -4.53
C LEU A 258 19.34 3.94 -3.14
N LYS A 259 20.66 4.17 -3.04
CA LYS A 259 21.43 4.01 -1.80
C LYS A 259 20.89 4.83 -0.64
N ASP A 260 20.59 6.11 -0.87
CA ASP A 260 20.08 6.98 0.18
C ASP A 260 18.56 6.83 0.34
N ALA A 261 17.86 6.54 -0.76
CA ALA A 261 16.42 6.32 -0.72
C ALA A 261 16.02 5.16 0.20
N ILE A 262 16.78 4.06 0.23
CA ILE A 262 16.42 2.84 0.97
C ILE A 262 16.39 3.01 2.50
N ALA A 263 17.01 4.06 3.04
CA ALA A 263 16.91 4.43 4.44
C ALA A 263 15.50 4.97 4.74
N PRO A 264 14.81 4.50 5.81
CA PRO A 264 13.42 4.87 6.08
C PRO A 264 13.31 6.33 6.54
N ASN A 265 12.22 7.00 6.12
CA ASN A 265 11.94 8.39 6.44
C ASN A 265 11.17 8.50 7.75
N LEU A 266 11.71 9.24 8.71
CA LEU A 266 11.07 9.61 9.96
C LEU A 266 10.38 10.96 9.84
N VAL A 267 9.14 11.03 10.27
CA VAL A 267 8.29 12.22 10.43
C VAL A 267 7.51 12.13 11.74
N GLN A 268 6.52 12.99 11.92
CA GLN A 268 5.69 13.04 13.10
C GLN A 268 4.20 13.19 12.76
N THR A 269 3.33 12.87 13.70
CA THR A 269 1.89 13.19 13.62
C THR A 269 1.64 14.61 14.13
N LEU A 270 0.40 15.10 13.97
CA LEU A 270 -0.05 16.37 14.59
C LEU A 270 0.15 16.38 16.11
N GLU A 271 0.14 15.22 16.76
CA GLU A 271 0.38 15.04 18.19
C GLU A 271 1.87 14.82 18.53
N ASN A 272 2.77 15.03 17.55
CA ASN A 272 4.21 14.84 17.64
C ASN A 272 4.64 13.40 17.98
N ASN A 273 3.85 12.38 17.60
CA ASN A 273 4.24 10.99 17.70
C ASN A 273 5.02 10.55 16.44
N PRO A 274 5.97 9.62 16.58
CA PRO A 274 6.83 9.22 15.47
C PRO A 274 6.08 8.40 14.42
N ALA A 275 6.38 8.68 13.14
CA ALA A 275 5.90 7.89 12.02
C ALA A 275 7.01 7.66 10.99
N PHE A 276 7.09 6.44 10.46
CA PHE A 276 7.89 6.14 9.27
C PHE A 276 7.00 6.16 8.02
N ILE A 277 7.44 6.88 6.98
CA ILE A 277 6.81 6.89 5.67
C ILE A 277 7.86 6.45 4.65
N HIS A 278 7.66 5.28 4.02
CA HIS A 278 8.71 4.71 3.18
C HIS A 278 8.17 3.73 2.13
N GLY A 279 8.40 4.06 0.85
CA GLY A 279 7.91 3.32 -0.29
C GLY A 279 6.38 3.36 -0.44
N GLY A 280 5.88 3.09 -1.64
CA GLY A 280 4.45 3.25 -1.91
C GLY A 280 3.91 2.39 -3.07
N PRO A 281 4.11 1.05 -3.08
CA PRO A 281 3.63 0.21 -4.17
C PRO A 281 2.10 0.18 -4.21
N PHE A 282 1.53 0.17 -5.44
CA PHE A 282 0.10 0.01 -5.60
C PHE A 282 -0.40 -1.36 -5.14
N ALA A 283 -1.55 -1.39 -4.47
CA ALA A 283 -2.13 -2.62 -3.92
C ALA A 283 -2.94 -3.44 -4.93
N ASN A 284 -3.23 -2.92 -6.12
CA ASN A 284 -3.94 -3.62 -7.17
C ASN A 284 -3.02 -4.35 -8.16
N ILE A 285 -1.71 -4.13 -8.11
CA ILE A 285 -0.71 -4.79 -8.98
C ILE A 285 0.56 -5.21 -8.25
N ALA A 286 0.79 -4.71 -7.04
CA ALA A 286 1.89 -5.09 -6.17
C ALA A 286 1.35 -5.37 -4.76
N HIS A 287 2.22 -5.51 -3.76
CA HIS A 287 1.81 -5.90 -2.40
C HIS A 287 1.16 -4.78 -1.58
N GLY A 288 1.20 -3.53 -2.03
CA GLY A 288 0.40 -2.43 -1.47
C GLY A 288 0.69 -2.02 -0.03
N CYS A 289 1.93 -2.22 0.44
CA CYS A 289 2.35 -1.94 1.80
C CYS A 289 3.65 -1.14 1.83
N ASN A 290 3.93 -0.41 2.91
CA ASN A 290 5.21 0.25 3.11
C ASN A 290 6.38 -0.74 3.17
N SER A 291 7.61 -0.24 3.21
CA SER A 291 8.81 -1.08 3.14
C SER A 291 8.97 -2.04 4.34
N VAL A 292 9.66 -3.14 4.09
CA VAL A 292 10.08 -4.11 5.11
C VAL A 292 11.04 -3.47 6.09
N ILE A 293 11.99 -2.67 5.60
CA ILE A 293 12.98 -1.98 6.45
C ILE A 293 12.29 -1.08 7.46
N ALA A 294 11.36 -0.21 7.02
CA ALA A 294 10.64 0.68 7.94
C ALA A 294 9.83 -0.09 8.99
N THR A 295 9.10 -1.14 8.58
CA THR A 295 8.31 -1.96 9.52
C THR A 295 9.21 -2.68 10.52
N LYS A 296 10.31 -3.31 10.08
CA LYS A 296 11.24 -4.00 10.98
C LYS A 296 11.94 -3.04 11.93
N THR A 297 12.37 -1.88 11.45
CA THR A 297 12.96 -0.85 12.29
C THR A 297 11.99 -0.38 13.39
N ALA A 298 10.74 -0.09 13.01
CA ALA A 298 9.71 0.32 13.96
C ALA A 298 9.46 -0.75 15.03
N LEU A 299 9.40 -2.03 14.66
CA LEU A 299 9.23 -3.15 15.58
C LEU A 299 10.35 -3.26 16.61
N LYS A 300 11.56 -2.78 16.31
CA LYS A 300 12.70 -2.77 17.24
C LYS A 300 12.73 -1.53 18.15
N LEU A 301 11.93 -0.50 17.82
CA LEU A 301 11.97 0.79 18.50
C LEU A 301 10.75 1.08 19.37
N ALA A 302 9.65 0.32 19.22
CA ALA A 302 8.40 0.56 19.94
C ALA A 302 7.72 -0.74 20.38
N ASP A 303 6.80 -0.61 21.35
CA ASP A 303 5.99 -1.73 21.85
C ASP A 303 4.88 -2.11 20.87
N TYR A 304 4.40 -1.14 20.08
CA TYR A 304 3.38 -1.31 19.06
C TYR A 304 3.80 -0.65 17.76
N VAL A 305 3.57 -1.34 16.65
CA VAL A 305 3.74 -0.79 15.30
C VAL A 305 2.40 -0.88 14.58
N VAL A 306 1.87 0.27 14.18
CA VAL A 306 0.62 0.36 13.42
C VAL A 306 0.97 0.57 11.96
N THR A 307 0.60 -0.36 11.10
CA THR A 307 0.83 -0.27 9.66
C THR A 307 -0.45 -0.52 8.89
N GLU A 308 -0.48 -0.13 7.63
CA GLU A 308 -1.65 -0.35 6.78
C GLU A 308 -1.34 -1.16 5.52
N ALA A 309 -2.37 -1.78 4.95
CA ALA A 309 -2.35 -2.36 3.62
C ALA A 309 -3.39 -1.69 2.71
N GLY A 310 -3.08 -1.56 1.42
CA GLY A 310 -3.92 -0.85 0.47
C GLY A 310 -5.27 -1.55 0.21
N PHE A 311 -6.33 -0.77 -0.02
CA PHE A 311 -7.69 -1.26 -0.31
C PHE A 311 -8.33 -2.09 0.83
N GLY A 312 -9.21 -3.03 0.49
CA GLY A 312 -9.86 -3.92 1.43
C GLY A 312 -8.98 -5.10 1.86
N ALA A 313 -9.42 -5.82 2.89
CA ALA A 313 -8.65 -6.95 3.44
C ALA A 313 -8.52 -8.10 2.44
N ASP A 314 -9.39 -8.21 1.47
CA ASP A 314 -9.34 -9.21 0.40
C ASP A 314 -8.15 -9.02 -0.56
N LEU A 315 -7.68 -7.80 -0.73
CA LEU A 315 -6.52 -7.47 -1.56
C LEU A 315 -5.32 -7.09 -0.70
N GLY A 316 -5.49 -6.08 0.16
CA GLY A 316 -4.38 -5.51 0.92
C GLY A 316 -3.88 -6.44 2.03
N ALA A 317 -4.77 -6.92 2.90
CA ALA A 317 -4.34 -7.79 4.00
C ALA A 317 -3.86 -9.15 3.48
N GLU A 318 -4.47 -9.72 2.45
CA GLU A 318 -4.01 -10.95 1.81
C GLU A 318 -2.56 -10.79 1.33
N LYS A 319 -2.25 -9.74 0.56
CA LYS A 319 -0.89 -9.49 0.05
C LYS A 319 0.10 -9.10 1.14
N PHE A 320 -0.34 -8.36 2.15
CA PHE A 320 0.48 -8.08 3.33
C PHE A 320 0.94 -9.39 3.99
N ILE A 321 0.03 -10.36 4.13
CA ILE A 321 0.31 -11.65 4.76
C ILE A 321 1.10 -12.55 3.80
N ASP A 322 0.54 -12.87 2.63
CA ASP A 322 1.12 -13.90 1.76
C ASP A 322 2.33 -13.41 0.95
N ILE A 323 2.57 -12.10 0.85
CA ILE A 323 3.77 -11.56 0.19
C ILE A 323 4.71 -10.94 1.22
N LYS A 324 4.32 -9.83 1.87
CA LYS A 324 5.24 -9.08 2.74
C LYS A 324 5.64 -9.87 3.98
N CYS A 325 4.69 -10.41 4.74
CA CYS A 325 4.98 -11.18 5.94
C CYS A 325 5.79 -12.44 5.61
N ARG A 326 5.42 -13.15 4.53
CA ARG A 326 6.15 -14.33 4.05
C ARG A 326 7.61 -14.03 3.73
N LYS A 327 7.87 -12.99 2.95
CA LYS A 327 9.23 -12.59 2.54
C LYS A 327 10.07 -12.02 3.69
N ALA A 328 9.44 -11.35 4.63
CA ALA A 328 10.11 -10.63 5.71
C ALA A 328 10.17 -11.39 7.04
N GLY A 329 9.48 -12.54 7.16
CA GLY A 329 9.35 -13.25 8.42
C GLY A 329 8.58 -12.46 9.48
N LEU A 330 7.55 -11.72 9.06
CA LEU A 330 6.69 -10.92 9.94
C LEU A 330 5.43 -11.71 10.32
N THR A 331 4.93 -11.43 11.51
CA THR A 331 3.66 -11.99 12.01
C THR A 331 2.83 -10.85 12.60
N PRO A 332 1.64 -10.54 12.08
CA PRO A 332 0.76 -9.57 12.70
C PRO A 332 0.14 -10.15 13.98
N ASP A 333 0.15 -9.36 15.05
CA ASP A 333 -0.44 -9.73 16.34
C ASP A 333 -1.95 -9.49 16.37
N ALA A 334 -2.42 -8.49 15.65
CA ALA A 334 -3.86 -8.20 15.47
C ALA A 334 -4.10 -7.40 14.17
N ALA A 335 -5.35 -7.39 13.73
CA ALA A 335 -5.82 -6.54 12.66
C ALA A 335 -6.93 -5.60 13.16
N VAL A 336 -6.94 -4.37 12.62
CA VAL A 336 -8.05 -3.44 12.77
C VAL A 336 -8.74 -3.32 11.42
N VAL A 337 -10.02 -3.70 11.36
CA VAL A 337 -10.82 -3.60 10.14
C VAL A 337 -11.65 -2.33 10.21
N VAL A 338 -11.32 -1.38 9.35
CA VAL A 338 -12.07 -0.12 9.25
C VAL A 338 -13.36 -0.35 8.51
N ALA A 339 -14.46 0.09 9.09
CA ALA A 339 -15.78 0.10 8.50
C ALA A 339 -16.45 1.46 8.70
N THR A 340 -17.40 1.81 7.83
CA THR A 340 -18.26 2.98 7.99
C THR A 340 -19.71 2.59 7.74
N VAL A 341 -20.63 3.20 8.47
CA VAL A 341 -22.07 3.01 8.28
C VAL A 341 -22.46 3.25 6.81
N ARG A 342 -21.98 4.35 6.23
CA ARG A 342 -22.28 4.70 4.83
C ARG A 342 -21.75 3.69 3.80
N ALA A 343 -20.55 3.13 4.01
CA ALA A 343 -20.02 2.11 3.10
C ALA A 343 -20.81 0.80 3.20
N LEU A 344 -21.19 0.40 4.42
CA LEU A 344 -22.04 -0.78 4.61
C LEU A 344 -23.42 -0.57 3.98
N LYS A 345 -24.06 0.59 4.14
CA LYS A 345 -25.31 0.91 3.43
C LYS A 345 -25.16 0.83 1.90
N MET A 346 -24.03 1.31 1.32
CA MET A 346 -23.76 1.13 -0.10
C MET A 346 -23.63 -0.33 -0.51
N HIS A 347 -22.95 -1.15 0.31
CA HIS A 347 -22.88 -2.59 0.08
C HIS A 347 -24.24 -3.27 0.22
N GLY A 348 -25.16 -2.70 1.00
CA GLY A 348 -26.56 -3.09 1.13
C GLY A 348 -27.49 -2.52 0.05
N GLY A 349 -26.93 -1.83 -0.97
CA GLY A 349 -27.68 -1.36 -2.14
C GLY A 349 -28.18 0.08 -2.08
N VAL A 350 -27.82 0.88 -1.06
CA VAL A 350 -28.22 2.30 -0.98
C VAL A 350 -27.38 3.14 -1.95
N PRO A 351 -28.00 3.95 -2.81
CA PRO A 351 -27.30 4.89 -3.69
C PRO A 351 -26.53 5.96 -2.91
N ARG A 352 -25.45 6.49 -3.51
CA ARG A 352 -24.54 7.44 -2.87
C ARG A 352 -25.21 8.71 -2.35
N ASP A 353 -26.20 9.23 -3.05
CA ASP A 353 -26.95 10.44 -2.73
C ASP A 353 -27.95 10.26 -1.58
N GLN A 354 -28.27 9.01 -1.19
CA GLN A 354 -29.20 8.66 -0.12
C GLN A 354 -28.53 8.19 1.16
N LEU A 355 -27.21 8.20 1.25
CA LEU A 355 -26.44 7.64 2.38
C LEU A 355 -26.64 8.41 3.71
N ARG A 356 -27.13 9.65 3.67
CA ARG A 356 -27.36 10.45 4.88
C ARG A 356 -28.61 10.04 5.66
N ALA A 357 -29.57 9.39 5.02
CA ALA A 357 -30.76 8.89 5.70
C ALA A 357 -30.45 7.63 6.49
N GLU A 358 -31.03 7.49 7.69
CA GLU A 358 -30.96 6.26 8.45
C GLU A 358 -31.51 5.07 7.65
N ASN A 359 -30.76 3.97 7.62
CA ASN A 359 -31.21 2.73 6.97
C ASN A 359 -30.53 1.51 7.59
N VAL A 360 -31.07 1.08 8.74
CA VAL A 360 -30.57 -0.07 9.49
C VAL A 360 -30.68 -1.37 8.69
N ALA A 361 -31.75 -1.54 7.90
CA ALA A 361 -31.95 -2.75 7.08
C ALA A 361 -30.89 -2.87 5.99
N ALA A 362 -30.55 -1.77 5.32
CA ALA A 362 -29.47 -1.78 4.31
C ALA A 362 -28.09 -1.99 4.94
N LEU A 363 -27.85 -1.42 6.13
CA LEU A 363 -26.63 -1.68 6.89
C LEU A 363 -26.49 -3.17 7.21
N GLU A 364 -27.56 -3.81 7.68
CA GLU A 364 -27.59 -5.25 7.99
C GLU A 364 -27.33 -6.10 6.73
N ALA A 365 -27.96 -5.77 5.61
CA ALA A 365 -27.69 -6.44 4.33
C ALA A 365 -26.23 -6.27 3.87
N GLY A 366 -25.67 -5.06 4.02
CA GLY A 366 -24.28 -4.77 3.65
C GLY A 366 -23.24 -5.34 4.61
N PHE A 367 -23.64 -5.73 5.83
CA PHE A 367 -22.74 -6.35 6.81
C PHE A 367 -22.08 -7.63 6.27
N ALA A 368 -22.71 -8.32 5.31
CA ALA A 368 -22.11 -9.48 4.64
C ALA A 368 -20.70 -9.19 4.05
N ASN A 369 -20.45 -7.95 3.61
CA ASN A 369 -19.12 -7.53 3.16
C ASN A 369 -18.10 -7.53 4.30
N LEU A 370 -18.43 -6.90 5.42
CA LEU A 370 -17.57 -6.88 6.61
C LEU A 370 -17.35 -8.31 7.16
N ALA A 371 -18.42 -9.09 7.29
CA ALA A 371 -18.35 -10.48 7.77
C ALA A 371 -17.35 -11.32 6.96
N ARG A 372 -17.35 -11.19 5.61
CA ARG A 372 -16.40 -11.86 4.72
C ARG A 372 -14.96 -11.46 4.99
N HIS A 373 -14.66 -10.18 5.21
CA HIS A 373 -13.32 -9.72 5.56
C HIS A 373 -12.87 -10.26 6.92
N LEU A 374 -13.76 -10.31 7.90
CA LEU A 374 -13.47 -10.88 9.23
C LEU A 374 -13.21 -12.39 9.16
N GLU A 375 -14.00 -13.14 8.36
CA GLU A 375 -13.76 -14.56 8.09
C GLU A 375 -12.38 -14.79 7.45
N ASN A 376 -11.98 -13.96 6.48
CA ASN A 376 -10.70 -14.06 5.83
C ASN A 376 -9.54 -13.88 6.83
N LEU A 377 -9.61 -12.86 7.71
CA LEU A 377 -8.61 -12.64 8.75
C LEU A 377 -8.55 -13.81 9.76
N ARG A 378 -9.71 -14.35 10.14
CA ARG A 378 -9.79 -15.56 10.97
C ARG A 378 -9.13 -16.76 10.27
N GLY A 379 -9.27 -16.89 8.93
CA GLY A 379 -8.60 -17.90 8.13
C GLY A 379 -7.07 -17.82 8.22
N PHE A 380 -6.49 -16.63 8.35
CA PHE A 380 -5.07 -16.41 8.60
C PHE A 380 -4.67 -16.57 10.08
N GLY A 381 -5.62 -16.78 10.98
CA GLY A 381 -5.36 -16.85 12.41
C GLY A 381 -5.02 -15.51 13.06
N VAL A 382 -5.39 -14.39 12.44
CA VAL A 382 -5.14 -13.05 12.96
C VAL A 382 -6.39 -12.54 13.68
N PRO A 383 -6.31 -12.26 15.00
CA PRO A 383 -7.43 -11.69 15.75
C PRO A 383 -7.74 -10.28 15.25
N ALA A 384 -9.02 -9.90 15.26
CA ALA A 384 -9.46 -8.64 14.69
C ALA A 384 -10.32 -7.81 15.64
N VAL A 385 -10.22 -6.47 15.50
CA VAL A 385 -11.12 -5.46 16.06
C VAL A 385 -11.72 -4.69 14.89
N VAL A 386 -13.00 -4.30 14.98
CA VAL A 386 -13.63 -3.43 13.99
C VAL A 386 -13.61 -2.00 14.50
N ALA A 387 -12.93 -1.10 13.76
CA ALA A 387 -13.00 0.33 13.99
C ALA A 387 -14.10 0.93 13.09
N VAL A 388 -15.13 1.45 13.71
CA VAL A 388 -16.25 2.12 13.03
C VAL A 388 -15.97 3.61 13.00
N ASN A 389 -15.52 4.11 11.86
CA ASN A 389 -15.27 5.54 11.69
C ASN A 389 -16.60 6.30 11.69
N ARG A 390 -16.74 7.22 12.64
CA ARG A 390 -17.95 8.00 12.84
C ARG A 390 -18.07 9.13 11.82
N PHE A 391 -19.27 9.28 11.27
CA PHE A 391 -19.65 10.42 10.45
C PHE A 391 -20.85 11.14 11.05
N SER A 392 -20.96 12.45 10.79
CA SER A 392 -22.01 13.30 11.38
C SER A 392 -23.46 12.88 11.03
N ALA A 393 -23.64 12.10 9.96
CA ALA A 393 -24.94 11.60 9.54
C ALA A 393 -25.28 10.20 10.09
N ASP A 394 -24.36 9.55 10.81
CA ASP A 394 -24.58 8.23 11.37
C ASP A 394 -25.53 8.33 12.59
N THR A 395 -26.44 7.37 12.75
CA THR A 395 -27.38 7.34 13.85
C THR A 395 -26.98 6.32 14.92
N GLU A 396 -27.46 6.52 16.15
CA GLU A 396 -27.19 5.59 17.25
C GLU A 396 -27.83 4.20 16.99
N ALA A 397 -28.94 4.14 16.24
CA ALA A 397 -29.57 2.87 15.85
C ALA A 397 -28.68 2.08 14.90
N GLU A 398 -28.06 2.75 13.92
CA GLU A 398 -27.10 2.15 12.98
C GLU A 398 -25.84 1.67 13.72
N HIS A 399 -25.28 2.48 14.62
CA HIS A 399 -24.13 2.09 15.44
C HIS A 399 -24.44 0.89 16.35
N ALA A 400 -25.60 0.90 17.03
CA ALA A 400 -26.02 -0.21 17.89
C ALA A 400 -26.17 -1.51 17.11
N LYS A 401 -26.81 -1.44 15.92
CA LYS A 401 -26.99 -2.61 15.05
C LYS A 401 -25.65 -3.16 14.56
N LEU A 402 -24.72 -2.31 14.15
CA LEU A 402 -23.39 -2.75 13.71
C LEU A 402 -22.61 -3.43 14.83
N LYS A 403 -22.65 -2.89 16.06
CA LYS A 403 -22.03 -3.52 17.23
C LYS A 403 -22.66 -4.89 17.54
N GLU A 404 -23.98 -4.99 17.49
CA GLU A 404 -24.73 -6.25 17.66
C GLU A 404 -24.26 -7.31 16.66
N LEU A 405 -24.20 -6.96 15.36
CA LEU A 405 -23.80 -7.87 14.29
C LEU A 405 -22.34 -8.33 14.44
N CYS A 406 -21.42 -7.44 14.83
CA CYS A 406 -20.03 -7.80 15.11
C CYS A 406 -19.92 -8.71 16.34
N ALA A 407 -20.65 -8.40 17.41
CA ALA A 407 -20.66 -9.22 18.62
C ALA A 407 -21.18 -10.64 18.37
N ALA A 408 -22.17 -10.81 17.48
CA ALA A 408 -22.64 -12.11 17.03
C ALA A 408 -21.56 -12.92 16.28
N GLN A 409 -20.54 -12.26 15.72
CA GLN A 409 -19.34 -12.89 15.14
C GLN A 409 -18.21 -13.11 16.17
N GLY A 410 -18.41 -12.74 17.43
CA GLY A 410 -17.39 -12.79 18.47
C GLY A 410 -16.30 -11.72 18.33
N ILE A 411 -16.58 -10.61 17.67
CA ILE A 411 -15.63 -9.53 17.36
C ILE A 411 -16.12 -8.22 17.99
N GLU A 412 -15.20 -7.50 18.64
CA GLU A 412 -15.49 -6.20 19.23
C GLU A 412 -15.51 -5.13 18.13
N ALA A 413 -16.61 -4.34 18.06
CA ALA A 413 -16.73 -3.17 17.21
C ALA A 413 -16.74 -1.90 18.07
N VAL A 414 -15.84 -0.97 17.76
CA VAL A 414 -15.59 0.24 18.52
C VAL A 414 -15.79 1.46 17.63
N ILE A 415 -16.58 2.42 18.10
CA ILE A 415 -16.74 3.71 17.40
C ILE A 415 -15.45 4.52 17.56
N SER A 416 -15.00 5.13 16.46
CA SER A 416 -13.79 5.93 16.41
C SER A 416 -14.07 7.30 15.82
N ASP A 417 -13.72 8.35 16.56
CA ASP A 417 -13.92 9.76 16.20
C ASP A 417 -12.59 10.52 16.07
N HIS A 418 -11.58 9.82 15.58
CA HIS A 418 -10.21 10.35 15.44
C HIS A 418 -10.10 11.49 14.42
N TRP A 419 -11.02 11.56 13.45
CA TRP A 419 -11.03 12.68 12.51
C TRP A 419 -11.23 14.02 13.21
N GLY A 420 -12.13 14.07 14.20
CA GLY A 420 -12.43 15.27 14.97
C GLY A 420 -11.53 15.48 16.19
N TYR A 421 -11.03 14.39 16.80
CA TYR A 421 -10.39 14.43 18.12
C TYR A 421 -9.00 13.75 18.17
N GLY A 422 -8.40 13.42 17.03
CA GLY A 422 -7.07 12.80 17.00
C GLY A 422 -6.97 11.52 17.80
N GLY A 423 -5.88 11.34 18.53
CA GLY A 423 -5.63 10.15 19.36
C GLY A 423 -6.67 9.94 20.47
N GLU A 424 -7.17 11.00 21.11
CA GLU A 424 -8.24 10.91 22.08
C GLU A 424 -9.48 10.24 21.49
N GLY A 425 -9.89 10.63 20.27
CA GLY A 425 -11.05 10.08 19.58
C GLY A 425 -10.92 8.62 19.17
N ALA A 426 -9.68 8.09 19.08
CA ALA A 426 -9.40 6.68 18.81
C ALA A 426 -9.00 5.87 20.06
N ALA A 427 -8.90 6.47 21.24
CA ALA A 427 -8.47 5.78 22.46
C ALA A 427 -9.27 4.48 22.73
N PRO A 428 -10.60 4.42 22.55
CA PRO A 428 -11.35 3.17 22.73
C PRO A 428 -10.91 2.05 21.76
N VAL A 429 -10.50 2.39 20.52
CA VAL A 429 -9.97 1.41 19.57
C VAL A 429 -8.59 0.92 20.02
N ALA A 430 -7.73 1.82 20.50
CA ALA A 430 -6.42 1.46 21.05
C ALA A 430 -6.53 0.50 22.24
N GLU A 431 -7.45 0.78 23.17
CA GLU A 431 -7.73 -0.11 24.30
C GLU A 431 -8.22 -1.49 23.86
N ALA A 432 -9.11 -1.55 22.84
CA ALA A 432 -9.57 -2.82 22.28
C ALA A 432 -8.42 -3.61 21.64
N VAL A 433 -7.52 -2.94 20.90
CA VAL A 433 -6.31 -3.55 20.32
C VAL A 433 -5.40 -4.11 21.41
N VAL A 434 -5.15 -3.35 22.49
CA VAL A 434 -4.35 -3.82 23.63
C VAL A 434 -5.00 -5.06 24.26
N ARG A 435 -6.32 -5.02 24.54
CA ARG A 435 -7.05 -6.18 25.09
C ARG A 435 -6.92 -7.44 24.23
N VAL A 436 -7.03 -7.30 22.90
CA VAL A 436 -6.94 -8.43 21.97
C VAL A 436 -5.53 -8.99 21.92
N THR A 437 -4.51 -8.15 21.86
CA THR A 437 -3.12 -8.57 21.79
C THR A 437 -2.56 -9.11 23.11
N ASP A 438 -3.14 -8.76 24.24
CA ASP A 438 -2.75 -9.30 25.55
C ASP A 438 -3.43 -10.65 25.85
N LYS A 439 -4.62 -10.91 25.28
CA LYS A 439 -5.40 -12.13 25.53
C LYS A 439 -4.99 -13.33 24.68
N SER A 440 -4.52 -13.10 23.45
CA SER A 440 -4.23 -14.18 22.52
C SER A 440 -3.00 -13.91 21.69
N ARG A 441 -2.12 -14.93 21.58
CA ARG A 441 -1.16 -14.96 20.46
C ARG A 441 -1.93 -15.35 19.19
N ALA A 442 -1.64 -14.68 18.10
CA ALA A 442 -2.16 -15.06 16.77
C ALA A 442 -1.73 -16.50 16.45
N ASP A 443 -2.70 -17.34 16.07
CA ASP A 443 -2.43 -18.65 15.44
C ASP A 443 -2.16 -18.44 13.95
N PHE A 444 -1.13 -17.63 13.67
CA PHE A 444 -0.82 -17.10 12.36
C PHE A 444 -0.42 -18.18 11.36
N ARG A 445 -0.98 -18.13 10.16
CA ARG A 445 -0.66 -19.03 9.06
C ARG A 445 -0.82 -18.34 7.71
N PHE A 446 -0.02 -18.78 6.74
CA PHE A 446 -0.17 -18.39 5.35
C PHE A 446 -1.32 -19.16 4.70
N LEU A 447 -1.86 -18.61 3.62
CA LEU A 447 -2.99 -19.20 2.91
C LEU A 447 -2.62 -20.50 2.20
N TYR A 448 -1.38 -20.60 1.74
CA TYR A 448 -0.82 -21.73 1.03
C TYR A 448 0.70 -21.89 1.31
N PRO A 449 1.27 -23.11 1.20
CA PRO A 449 2.71 -23.34 1.29
C PRO A 449 3.44 -22.91 0.02
N ASP A 450 4.76 -22.66 0.11
CA ASP A 450 5.58 -22.19 -1.02
C ASP A 450 5.66 -23.22 -2.15
N GLU A 451 5.60 -24.49 -1.85
CA GLU A 451 5.70 -25.61 -2.80
C GLU A 451 4.41 -25.86 -3.60
N MET A 452 3.29 -25.24 -3.21
CA MET A 452 2.04 -25.37 -3.96
C MET A 452 2.23 -24.87 -5.40
N PRO A 453 1.73 -25.57 -6.43
CA PRO A 453 1.83 -25.11 -7.81
C PRO A 453 1.17 -23.74 -8.01
N LEU A 454 1.74 -22.91 -8.91
CA LEU A 454 1.25 -21.53 -9.14
C LEU A 454 -0.24 -21.47 -9.44
N ARG A 455 -0.75 -22.37 -10.29
CA ARG A 455 -2.18 -22.45 -10.61
C ARG A 455 -3.04 -22.70 -9.37
N ASP A 456 -2.58 -23.59 -8.51
CA ASP A 456 -3.31 -23.96 -7.28
C ASP A 456 -3.25 -22.84 -6.23
N LYS A 457 -2.14 -22.08 -6.16
CA LYS A 457 -2.07 -20.84 -5.34
C LYS A 457 -3.14 -19.83 -5.77
N ILE A 458 -3.26 -19.55 -7.08
CA ILE A 458 -4.28 -18.65 -7.64
C ILE A 458 -5.68 -19.16 -7.28
N LYS A 459 -5.94 -20.45 -7.50
CA LYS A 459 -7.22 -21.09 -7.17
C LYS A 459 -7.52 -21.02 -5.67
N THR A 460 -6.53 -21.24 -4.82
CA THR A 460 -6.67 -21.17 -3.36
C THR A 460 -7.08 -19.76 -2.90
N ILE A 461 -6.43 -18.72 -3.43
CA ILE A 461 -6.81 -17.32 -3.15
C ILE A 461 -8.24 -17.06 -3.63
N ALA A 462 -8.55 -17.44 -4.87
CA ALA A 462 -9.89 -17.26 -5.45
C ALA A 462 -10.99 -17.90 -4.59
N GLN A 463 -10.77 -19.13 -4.15
CA GLN A 463 -11.77 -19.88 -3.38
C GLN A 463 -11.84 -19.43 -1.92
N LYS A 464 -10.71 -19.26 -1.24
CA LYS A 464 -10.70 -18.98 0.20
C LYS A 464 -10.93 -17.52 0.54
N ILE A 465 -10.42 -16.59 -0.28
CA ILE A 465 -10.55 -15.14 -0.04
C ILE A 465 -11.77 -14.56 -0.73
N TYR A 466 -11.97 -14.90 -2.01
CA TYR A 466 -13.06 -14.31 -2.81
C TYR A 466 -14.32 -15.15 -2.85
N ARG A 467 -14.29 -16.41 -2.33
CA ARG A 467 -15.40 -17.37 -2.44
C ARG A 467 -15.82 -17.62 -3.90
N ALA A 468 -14.88 -17.52 -4.83
CA ALA A 468 -15.08 -17.97 -6.20
C ALA A 468 -15.24 -19.50 -6.23
N ARG A 469 -16.05 -20.01 -7.16
CA ARG A 469 -16.20 -21.45 -7.38
C ARG A 469 -14.93 -22.04 -7.99
N ASP A 470 -14.35 -21.34 -8.99
CA ASP A 470 -13.13 -21.76 -9.67
C ASP A 470 -12.45 -20.58 -10.38
N ILE A 471 -11.30 -20.83 -11.00
CA ILE A 471 -10.61 -19.92 -11.90
C ILE A 471 -10.80 -20.34 -13.35
N ALA A 472 -10.81 -19.37 -14.28
CA ALA A 472 -10.78 -19.62 -15.72
C ALA A 472 -9.50 -19.01 -16.32
N CYS A 473 -8.76 -19.85 -17.04
CA CYS A 473 -7.54 -19.48 -17.75
C CYS A 473 -7.68 -19.92 -19.21
N ASP A 474 -7.25 -19.08 -20.14
CA ASP A 474 -7.09 -19.51 -21.52
C ASP A 474 -5.78 -20.33 -21.72
N GLY A 475 -5.59 -20.87 -22.92
CA GLY A 475 -4.40 -21.68 -23.21
C GLY A 475 -3.08 -20.90 -23.11
N ALA A 476 -3.07 -19.59 -23.33
CA ALA A 476 -1.87 -18.77 -23.22
C ALA A 476 -1.47 -18.60 -21.74
N VAL A 477 -2.44 -18.37 -20.88
CA VAL A 477 -2.25 -18.27 -19.42
C VAL A 477 -1.78 -19.60 -18.83
N GLU A 478 -2.41 -20.72 -19.19
CA GLU A 478 -2.01 -22.06 -18.72
C GLU A 478 -0.57 -22.40 -19.16
N ASN A 479 -0.22 -22.13 -20.41
CA ASN A 479 1.14 -22.34 -20.91
C ASN A 479 2.14 -21.45 -20.15
N ARG A 480 1.80 -20.19 -19.88
CA ARG A 480 2.65 -19.27 -19.12
C ARG A 480 2.87 -19.73 -17.70
N LEU A 481 1.85 -20.20 -17.02
CA LEU A 481 1.96 -20.79 -15.68
C LEU A 481 2.87 -22.02 -15.67
N ALA A 482 2.72 -22.91 -16.67
CA ALA A 482 3.56 -24.10 -16.81
C ALA A 482 5.05 -23.73 -17.09
N GLU A 483 5.30 -22.73 -17.96
CA GLU A 483 6.65 -22.23 -18.22
C GLU A 483 7.31 -21.69 -16.95
N LEU A 484 6.59 -20.87 -16.18
CA LEU A 484 7.12 -20.29 -14.93
C LEU A 484 7.33 -21.34 -13.86
N GLN A 485 6.43 -22.30 -13.73
CA GLN A 485 6.58 -23.43 -12.82
C GLN A 485 7.85 -24.24 -13.15
N LYS A 486 8.04 -24.60 -14.42
CA LYS A 486 9.22 -25.33 -14.91
C LYS A 486 10.50 -24.49 -14.84
N GLY A 487 10.39 -23.16 -15.00
CA GLY A 487 11.49 -22.20 -14.94
C GLY A 487 12.04 -21.94 -13.53
N GLY A 488 11.52 -22.61 -12.50
CA GLY A 488 11.99 -22.48 -11.12
C GLY A 488 11.28 -21.38 -10.30
N PHE A 489 10.25 -20.73 -10.83
CA PHE A 489 9.49 -19.67 -10.15
C PHE A 489 8.26 -20.18 -9.39
N GLY A 490 8.05 -21.49 -9.33
CA GLY A 490 6.89 -22.11 -8.69
C GLY A 490 6.73 -21.81 -7.21
N HIS A 491 7.83 -21.53 -6.50
CA HIS A 491 7.83 -21.19 -5.08
C HIS A 491 7.43 -19.73 -4.78
N PHE A 492 7.32 -18.88 -5.79
CA PHE A 492 6.93 -17.48 -5.60
C PHE A 492 5.47 -17.36 -5.13
N PRO A 493 5.17 -16.43 -4.22
CA PRO A 493 3.79 -16.08 -3.88
C PRO A 493 3.10 -15.41 -5.06
N VAL A 494 1.77 -15.38 -5.01
CA VAL A 494 0.93 -14.80 -6.05
C VAL A 494 0.32 -13.49 -5.59
N CYS A 495 0.39 -12.48 -6.45
CA CYS A 495 -0.29 -11.20 -6.32
C CYS A 495 -1.48 -11.17 -7.27
N ILE A 496 -2.71 -11.28 -6.76
CA ILE A 496 -3.91 -11.13 -7.57
C ILE A 496 -4.14 -9.65 -7.88
N ALA A 497 -4.17 -9.33 -9.17
CA ALA A 497 -4.45 -7.99 -9.68
C ALA A 497 -5.88 -7.96 -10.24
N LYS A 498 -6.83 -7.38 -9.48
CA LYS A 498 -8.25 -7.25 -9.84
C LYS A 498 -8.82 -5.93 -9.36
N THR A 499 -10.07 -5.64 -9.72
CA THR A 499 -10.80 -4.50 -9.16
C THR A 499 -10.82 -4.52 -7.63
N GLN A 500 -10.64 -3.36 -7.01
CA GLN A 500 -10.73 -3.20 -5.55
C GLN A 500 -12.17 -3.09 -5.03
N TYR A 501 -13.16 -2.94 -5.91
CA TYR A 501 -14.53 -2.59 -5.54
C TYR A 501 -15.46 -3.79 -5.32
N SER A 502 -14.96 -5.01 -5.44
CA SER A 502 -15.72 -6.26 -5.25
C SER A 502 -14.79 -7.41 -4.91
N PHE A 503 -15.29 -8.44 -4.24
CA PHE A 503 -14.60 -9.74 -4.15
C PHE A 503 -14.49 -10.45 -5.51
N SER A 504 -15.39 -10.15 -6.45
CA SER A 504 -15.32 -10.66 -7.83
C SER A 504 -14.49 -9.75 -8.75
N THR A 505 -14.45 -10.06 -10.03
CA THR A 505 -13.89 -9.20 -11.09
C THR A 505 -14.87 -8.16 -11.62
N ASP A 506 -16.15 -8.24 -11.22
CA ASP A 506 -17.17 -7.23 -11.53
C ASP A 506 -17.22 -6.17 -10.40
N ALA A 507 -16.83 -4.95 -10.72
CA ALA A 507 -16.83 -3.82 -9.78
C ALA A 507 -18.24 -3.45 -9.27
N ASN A 508 -19.31 -3.87 -9.97
CA ASN A 508 -20.69 -3.59 -9.59
C ASN A 508 -21.28 -4.65 -8.65
N ALA A 509 -20.66 -5.82 -8.54
CA ALA A 509 -21.09 -6.87 -7.62
C ALA A 509 -20.74 -6.46 -6.16
N LYS A 510 -21.66 -5.74 -5.52
CA LYS A 510 -21.51 -5.23 -4.13
C LYS A 510 -21.78 -6.33 -3.10
N GLY A 511 -21.57 -6.00 -1.83
CA GLY A 511 -21.76 -6.94 -0.73
C GLY A 511 -20.70 -8.03 -0.69
N ALA A 512 -21.12 -9.27 -0.66
CA ALA A 512 -20.23 -10.45 -0.59
C ALA A 512 -20.58 -11.48 -1.68
N PRO A 513 -20.29 -11.19 -2.98
CA PRO A 513 -20.56 -12.13 -4.05
C PRO A 513 -19.80 -13.44 -3.85
N SER A 514 -20.42 -14.55 -4.23
CA SER A 514 -19.91 -15.93 -4.12
C SER A 514 -20.18 -16.71 -5.40
N ASP A 515 -19.56 -17.88 -5.53
CA ASP A 515 -19.81 -18.85 -6.60
C ASP A 515 -19.55 -18.33 -8.02
N HIS A 516 -18.83 -17.22 -8.15
CA HIS A 516 -18.39 -16.69 -9.43
C HIS A 516 -17.13 -17.41 -9.93
N ILE A 517 -16.78 -17.20 -11.20
CA ILE A 517 -15.53 -17.65 -11.79
C ILE A 517 -14.55 -16.48 -11.83
N LEU A 518 -13.35 -16.67 -11.29
CA LEU A 518 -12.28 -15.67 -11.38
C LEU A 518 -11.51 -15.86 -12.70
N GLY A 519 -11.75 -15.00 -13.68
CA GLY A 519 -11.03 -15.03 -14.97
C GLY A 519 -9.60 -14.48 -14.82
N VAL A 520 -8.60 -15.29 -15.16
CA VAL A 520 -7.20 -14.88 -15.23
C VAL A 520 -6.86 -14.59 -16.69
N ARG A 521 -6.46 -13.35 -16.97
CA ARG A 521 -6.21 -12.87 -18.36
C ARG A 521 -4.73 -12.87 -18.73
N GLU A 522 -3.85 -12.69 -17.75
CA GLU A 522 -2.41 -12.56 -17.98
C GLU A 522 -1.64 -12.98 -16.74
N ILE A 523 -0.45 -13.53 -16.92
CA ILE A 523 0.51 -13.82 -15.86
C ILE A 523 1.80 -13.05 -16.12
N ARG A 524 2.18 -12.21 -15.17
CA ARG A 524 3.44 -11.45 -15.18
C ARG A 524 4.41 -11.99 -14.13
N LEU A 525 5.68 -12.02 -14.48
CA LEU A 525 6.76 -12.39 -13.57
C LEU A 525 7.46 -11.12 -13.06
N SER A 526 7.43 -10.91 -11.75
CA SER A 526 8.26 -9.92 -11.06
C SER A 526 9.42 -10.66 -10.37
N ALA A 527 10.43 -11.00 -11.16
CA ALA A 527 11.50 -11.91 -10.72
C ALA A 527 12.41 -11.31 -9.65
N GLY A 528 12.66 -10.00 -9.71
CA GLY A 528 13.43 -9.29 -8.69
C GLY A 528 12.65 -9.08 -7.40
N ALA A 529 11.36 -8.78 -7.49
CA ALA A 529 10.46 -8.66 -6.34
C ALA A 529 10.05 -10.04 -5.78
N GLU A 530 10.27 -11.11 -6.55
CA GLU A 530 10.01 -12.52 -6.18
C GLU A 530 8.54 -12.81 -5.92
N PHE A 531 7.64 -12.36 -6.81
CA PHE A 531 6.23 -12.78 -6.85
C PHE A 531 5.70 -12.86 -8.28
N ILE A 532 4.59 -13.58 -8.44
CA ILE A 532 3.85 -13.70 -9.71
C ILE A 532 2.62 -12.81 -9.64
N VAL A 533 2.37 -12.01 -10.68
CA VAL A 533 1.13 -11.22 -10.79
C VAL A 533 0.15 -11.98 -11.68
N ALA A 534 -1.02 -12.32 -11.12
CA ALA A 534 -2.15 -12.87 -11.86
C ALA A 534 -3.15 -11.75 -12.13
N VAL A 535 -3.22 -11.31 -13.38
CA VAL A 535 -4.12 -10.22 -13.81
C VAL A 535 -5.51 -10.79 -14.09
N CYS A 536 -6.47 -10.39 -13.25
CA CYS A 536 -7.83 -10.89 -13.24
C CYS A 536 -8.87 -9.82 -13.64
N GLY A 537 -8.44 -8.76 -14.34
CA GLY A 537 -9.32 -7.66 -14.75
C GLY A 537 -8.56 -6.66 -15.61
N GLU A 538 -9.19 -5.52 -15.86
CA GLU A 538 -8.50 -4.39 -16.48
C GLU A 538 -7.69 -3.66 -15.42
N ILE A 539 -6.39 -3.91 -15.42
CA ILE A 539 -5.45 -3.28 -14.49
C ILE A 539 -4.63 -2.24 -15.25
N MET A 540 -4.66 -1.03 -14.72
CA MET A 540 -3.99 0.10 -15.34
C MET A 540 -2.73 0.47 -14.58
N THR A 541 -1.59 0.30 -15.23
CA THR A 541 -0.27 0.63 -14.70
C THR A 541 0.17 2.06 -15.02
N MET A 542 -0.57 2.76 -15.88
CA MET A 542 -0.42 4.18 -16.14
C MET A 542 -1.82 4.84 -16.12
N PRO A 543 -2.26 5.35 -14.96
CA PRO A 543 -3.54 6.07 -14.85
C PRO A 543 -3.54 7.33 -15.71
N GLY A 544 -4.73 7.78 -16.12
CA GLY A 544 -4.90 9.09 -16.75
C GLY A 544 -5.44 10.11 -15.77
N LEU A 545 -5.19 11.39 -16.03
CA LEU A 545 -5.88 12.45 -15.32
C LEU A 545 -7.40 12.36 -15.59
N PRO A 546 -8.26 12.60 -14.57
CA PRO A 546 -9.70 12.65 -14.75
C PRO A 546 -10.11 13.89 -15.53
N ARG A 547 -11.39 14.01 -15.86
CA ARG A 547 -11.94 15.18 -16.58
C ARG A 547 -11.66 16.50 -15.85
N VAL A 548 -11.76 16.49 -14.52
CA VAL A 548 -11.39 17.61 -13.64
C VAL A 548 -10.37 17.07 -12.65
N PRO A 549 -9.07 17.25 -12.92
CA PRO A 549 -8.03 16.78 -12.01
C PRO A 549 -7.92 17.69 -10.77
N ALA A 550 -7.42 17.13 -9.68
CA ALA A 550 -7.11 17.89 -8.45
C ALA A 550 -6.14 19.05 -8.72
N ALA A 551 -5.26 18.90 -9.70
CA ALA A 551 -4.34 19.94 -10.18
C ALA A 551 -5.05 21.28 -10.52
N ASN A 552 -6.33 21.26 -10.91
CA ASN A 552 -7.07 22.49 -11.21
C ASN A 552 -7.37 23.34 -9.97
N SER A 553 -7.29 22.76 -8.78
CA SER A 553 -7.59 23.42 -7.50
C SER A 553 -6.35 23.65 -6.64
N ILE A 554 -5.22 23.06 -7.02
CA ILE A 554 -3.94 23.23 -6.31
C ILE A 554 -3.30 24.52 -6.83
N ASP A 555 -2.93 25.42 -5.91
CA ASP A 555 -2.33 26.70 -6.25
C ASP A 555 -1.27 27.13 -5.22
N LEU A 556 -0.45 28.10 -5.60
CA LEU A 556 0.58 28.71 -4.76
C LEU A 556 0.25 30.19 -4.57
N THR A 557 0.08 30.61 -3.33
CA THR A 557 -0.13 32.00 -2.97
C THR A 557 1.14 32.86 -3.15
N GLU A 558 1.03 34.19 -3.19
CA GLU A 558 2.19 35.10 -3.33
C GLU A 558 3.20 34.97 -2.18
N ASP A 559 2.76 34.59 -0.98
CA ASP A 559 3.62 34.33 0.19
C ASP A 559 4.16 32.88 0.24
N GLY A 560 3.94 32.09 -0.83
CA GLY A 560 4.51 30.75 -0.98
C GLY A 560 3.72 29.65 -0.27
N ARG A 561 2.50 29.87 0.20
CA ARG A 561 1.65 28.84 0.77
C ARG A 561 0.96 28.04 -0.32
N ILE A 562 0.87 26.73 -0.12
CA ILE A 562 0.13 25.83 -0.99
C ILE A 562 -1.35 25.83 -0.57
N THR A 563 -2.24 25.90 -1.54
CA THR A 563 -3.69 25.79 -1.35
C THR A 563 -4.26 24.67 -2.21
N GLY A 564 -5.41 24.11 -1.84
CA GLY A 564 -6.09 23.11 -2.62
C GLY A 564 -5.42 21.72 -2.65
N LEU A 565 -4.39 21.50 -1.87
CA LEU A 565 -3.72 20.19 -1.74
C LEU A 565 -4.45 19.28 -0.72
N PHE A 566 -5.76 19.30 -0.66
CA PHE A 566 -6.69 18.49 0.18
C PHE A 566 -7.15 19.17 1.46
#